data_3d8d32ec7ee3ec3f6a57dd0b1fe024b0
#
_entry.id   3d8d32ec7ee3ec3f6a57dd0b1fe024b0
#
_cell.length_a   1.000
_cell.length_b   1.000
_cell.length_c   1.000
_cell.angle_alpha   90.00
_cell.angle_beta   90.00
_cell.angle_gamma   90.00
#
_symmetry.space_group_name_H-M   'P 1'
#
loop_
_entity.id
_entity.type
_entity.pdbx_description
1 polymer ?
#
loop_
_entity_poly.entity_id
_entity_poly.type
_entity_poly.pdbx_seq_one_letter_code
_entity_poly.pdbx_strand_id
1 'polypeptide(L)'
;ILREAFKNLCGHREIREKIKTVLITFGGSDPLNLTPKILEKLTNCYANLRKIVILGPAFSHKAEIERMADDNTVIYRNVEAEVMRDLMLAADLAISAAGQTINELAITGLPSVIFKVAENQGNNIAGWKNIGFVDEFIDATKDWHIDDLDKIMLKFENSEYRREIFCRGISQIDGKGAHRIMKAVTRMFYEMNMDMRLAKEEDLLPLFELTNDRMVRQNSFSPHAISLDEHRNWFYATLKNRARRLFVFYEKEKLIGQVRFDIEENNSAVISISIGANYRGFGLALCLLEKALRHFHERERQISKIYAYVKTENMASRYAFIRAGFKDCVSDNKHALKYCY
;
A
#
# COMPACT_ATOMS: atom_id res chain seq x y z
N ILE A 1 -6.36 -1.28 -6.57
CA ILE A 1 -6.43 0.13 -6.09
C ILE A 1 -7.89 0.42 -5.78
N LEU A 2 -8.16 0.96 -4.61
CA LEU A 2 -9.50 1.39 -4.19
C LEU A 2 -9.74 2.87 -4.52
N ARG A 3 -11.01 3.20 -4.78
CA ARG A 3 -11.46 4.60 -4.83
C ARG A 3 -11.31 5.25 -3.45
N GLU A 4 -11.15 6.58 -3.41
CA GLU A 4 -10.87 7.35 -2.18
C GLU A 4 -11.92 7.09 -1.08
N ALA A 5 -13.19 7.03 -1.43
CA ALA A 5 -14.30 6.79 -0.52
C ALA A 5 -14.19 5.48 0.28
N PHE A 6 -13.41 4.50 -0.21
CA PHE A 6 -13.20 3.20 0.45
C PHE A 6 -11.93 3.14 1.29
N LYS A 7 -11.16 4.21 1.36
CA LYS A 7 -10.01 4.28 2.26
C LYS A 7 -10.46 4.45 3.71
N ASN A 8 -9.67 3.90 4.62
CA ASN A 8 -9.90 4.02 6.07
C ASN A 8 -11.24 3.46 6.59
N LEU A 9 -11.84 2.51 5.89
CA LEU A 9 -12.98 1.77 6.43
C LEU A 9 -12.45 0.85 7.54
N CYS A 10 -12.93 1.08 8.76
CA CYS A 10 -12.48 0.34 9.95
C CYS A 10 -13.20 -1.01 10.14
N GLY A 11 -13.61 -1.71 9.10
CA GLY A 11 -14.10 -3.09 9.16
C GLY A 11 -15.27 -3.35 10.13
N HIS A 12 -16.00 -2.33 10.56
CA HIS A 12 -17.15 -2.48 11.44
C HIS A 12 -18.40 -2.72 10.62
N ARG A 13 -18.75 -3.98 10.46
CA ARG A 13 -20.02 -4.40 9.90
C ARG A 13 -20.73 -5.29 10.92
N GLU A 14 -21.98 -5.02 11.17
CA GLU A 14 -22.86 -5.96 11.90
C GLU A 14 -23.32 -7.05 10.92
N ILE A 15 -23.01 -8.28 11.22
CA ILE A 15 -23.52 -9.44 10.46
C ILE A 15 -24.85 -9.86 11.09
N ARG A 16 -25.95 -9.50 10.42
CA ARG A 16 -27.30 -9.88 10.86
C ARG A 16 -27.52 -11.38 10.80
N GLU A 17 -28.38 -11.92 11.62
CA GLU A 17 -28.74 -13.34 11.60
C GLU A 17 -29.30 -13.77 10.24
N LYS A 18 -30.18 -12.97 9.67
CA LYS A 18 -30.84 -13.23 8.38
C LYS A 18 -30.44 -12.18 7.36
N ILE A 19 -30.32 -12.58 6.10
CA ILE A 19 -30.18 -11.66 4.98
C ILE A 19 -31.51 -10.92 4.80
N LYS A 20 -31.46 -9.60 4.78
CA LYS A 20 -32.61 -8.73 4.53
C LYS A 20 -32.42 -7.89 3.25
N THR A 21 -31.19 -7.58 2.93
CA THR A 21 -30.86 -6.68 1.80
C THR A 21 -29.78 -7.30 0.93
N VAL A 22 -30.09 -7.44 -0.35
CA VAL A 22 -29.16 -7.92 -1.39
C VAL A 22 -28.82 -6.77 -2.33
N LEU A 23 -27.52 -6.56 -2.57
CA LEU A 23 -27.01 -5.58 -3.52
C LEU A 23 -26.62 -6.30 -4.82
N ILE A 24 -27.11 -5.85 -5.97
CA ILE A 24 -26.81 -6.39 -7.29
C ILE A 24 -26.01 -5.35 -8.08
N THR A 25 -24.81 -5.70 -8.53
CA THR A 25 -23.97 -4.81 -9.34
C THR A 25 -23.04 -5.58 -10.27
N PHE A 26 -23.13 -5.35 -11.56
CA PHE A 26 -22.28 -5.95 -12.59
C PHE A 26 -21.36 -4.92 -13.28
N GLY A 27 -21.05 -3.82 -12.56
CA GLY A 27 -20.15 -2.79 -13.03
C GLY A 27 -20.78 -1.84 -14.05
N GLY A 28 -20.02 -1.49 -15.10
CA GLY A 28 -20.40 -0.42 -16.01
C GLY A 28 -21.50 -0.77 -17.02
N SER A 29 -21.57 -2.01 -17.50
CA SER A 29 -22.35 -2.36 -18.67
C SER A 29 -23.16 -3.66 -18.61
N ASP A 30 -22.84 -4.59 -17.70
CA ASP A 30 -23.44 -5.93 -17.61
C ASP A 30 -23.53 -6.64 -18.98
N PRO A 31 -22.41 -6.98 -19.60
CA PRO A 31 -22.37 -7.43 -21.00
C PRO A 31 -23.09 -8.77 -21.25
N LEU A 32 -23.34 -9.56 -20.20
CA LEU A 32 -24.04 -10.84 -20.28
C LEU A 32 -25.51 -10.76 -19.85
N ASN A 33 -26.01 -9.53 -19.59
CA ASN A 33 -27.38 -9.27 -19.16
C ASN A 33 -27.81 -10.14 -17.96
N LEU A 34 -26.95 -10.19 -16.93
CA LEU A 34 -27.18 -11.00 -15.74
C LEU A 34 -28.14 -10.32 -14.75
N THR A 35 -28.10 -8.99 -14.67
CA THR A 35 -28.92 -8.22 -13.72
C THR A 35 -30.41 -8.52 -13.85
N PRO A 36 -31.05 -8.51 -15.05
CA PRO A 36 -32.45 -8.85 -15.19
C PRO A 36 -32.77 -10.29 -14.73
N LYS A 37 -31.96 -11.26 -15.16
CA LYS A 37 -32.15 -12.68 -14.80
C LYS A 37 -32.09 -12.91 -13.29
N ILE A 38 -31.11 -12.26 -12.62
CA ILE A 38 -30.95 -12.37 -11.19
C ILE A 38 -32.06 -11.63 -10.44
N LEU A 39 -32.44 -10.44 -10.91
CA LEU A 39 -33.54 -9.67 -10.31
C LEU A 39 -34.85 -10.44 -10.41
N GLU A 40 -35.20 -11.00 -11.58
CA GLU A 40 -36.37 -11.83 -11.77
C GLU A 40 -36.40 -13.02 -10.80
N LYS A 41 -35.28 -13.74 -10.68
CA LYS A 41 -35.14 -14.83 -9.71
C LYS A 41 -35.39 -14.40 -8.28
N LEU A 42 -34.75 -13.29 -7.85
CA LEU A 42 -34.90 -12.77 -6.49
C LEU A 42 -36.33 -12.26 -6.23
N THR A 43 -36.97 -11.65 -7.18
CA THR A 43 -38.36 -11.16 -7.05
C THR A 43 -39.33 -12.32 -6.90
N ASN A 44 -39.14 -13.38 -7.68
CA ASN A 44 -40.05 -14.54 -7.68
C ASN A 44 -39.83 -15.46 -6.47
N CYS A 45 -38.58 -15.71 -6.08
CA CYS A 45 -38.24 -16.72 -5.06
C CYS A 45 -37.92 -16.12 -3.67
N TYR A 46 -37.55 -14.84 -3.60
CA TYR A 46 -37.08 -14.14 -2.41
C TYR A 46 -37.77 -12.79 -2.22
N ALA A 47 -39.07 -12.74 -2.39
CA ALA A 47 -39.88 -11.52 -2.41
C ALA A 47 -39.70 -10.61 -1.17
N ASN A 48 -39.39 -11.22 0.01
CA ASN A 48 -39.18 -10.47 1.26
C ASN A 48 -37.82 -9.76 1.34
N LEU A 49 -36.88 -10.07 0.44
CA LEU A 49 -35.59 -9.39 0.42
C LEU A 49 -35.72 -8.00 -0.21
N ARG A 50 -35.10 -7.03 0.43
CA ARG A 50 -34.85 -5.73 -0.23
C ARG A 50 -33.74 -5.91 -1.26
N LYS A 51 -34.02 -5.52 -2.48
CA LYS A 51 -33.10 -5.58 -3.62
C LYS A 51 -32.60 -4.18 -3.97
N ILE A 52 -31.29 -3.96 -3.87
CA ILE A 52 -30.61 -2.74 -4.31
C ILE A 52 -29.92 -3.06 -5.62
N VAL A 53 -30.37 -2.49 -6.71
CA VAL A 53 -29.81 -2.70 -8.05
C VAL A 53 -29.03 -1.45 -8.47
N ILE A 54 -27.74 -1.64 -8.80
CA ILE A 54 -26.89 -0.54 -9.26
C ILE A 54 -26.58 -0.73 -10.74
N LEU A 55 -27.02 0.23 -11.54
CA LEU A 55 -26.83 0.27 -12.99
C LEU A 55 -25.71 1.25 -13.33
N GLY A 56 -24.71 0.75 -14.03
CA GLY A 56 -23.61 1.57 -14.54
C GLY A 56 -24.00 2.43 -15.75
N PRO A 57 -23.12 3.33 -16.21
CA PRO A 57 -23.42 4.30 -17.25
C PRO A 57 -23.72 3.67 -18.63
N ALA A 58 -23.11 2.53 -18.93
CA ALA A 58 -23.26 1.85 -20.22
C ALA A 58 -24.31 0.72 -20.21
N PHE A 59 -25.21 0.73 -19.25
CA PHE A 59 -26.26 -0.29 -19.12
C PHE A 59 -27.33 -0.12 -20.22
N SER A 60 -27.61 -1.17 -21.00
CA SER A 60 -28.53 -1.13 -22.16
C SER A 60 -29.96 -1.59 -21.85
N HIS A 61 -30.17 -2.45 -20.83
CA HIS A 61 -31.47 -3.11 -20.58
C HIS A 61 -32.28 -2.46 -19.43
N LYS A 62 -32.28 -1.14 -19.34
CA LYS A 62 -32.91 -0.39 -18.25
C LYS A 62 -34.41 -0.64 -18.10
N ALA A 63 -35.15 -0.64 -19.21
CA ALA A 63 -36.60 -0.83 -19.22
C ALA A 63 -37.00 -2.28 -18.82
N GLU A 64 -36.15 -3.25 -19.07
CA GLU A 64 -36.37 -4.65 -18.67
C GLU A 64 -36.25 -4.76 -17.12
N ILE A 65 -35.21 -4.16 -16.52
CA ILE A 65 -35.03 -4.18 -15.10
C ILE A 65 -36.16 -3.45 -14.36
N GLU A 66 -36.62 -2.31 -14.88
CA GLU A 66 -37.76 -1.57 -14.32
C GLU A 66 -39.06 -2.37 -14.30
N ARG A 67 -39.29 -3.21 -15.31
CA ARG A 67 -40.46 -4.10 -15.37
C ARG A 67 -40.39 -5.27 -14.40
N MET A 68 -39.19 -5.71 -14.02
CA MET A 68 -38.95 -6.82 -13.09
C MET A 68 -38.92 -6.36 -11.62
N ALA A 69 -38.80 -5.06 -11.38
CA ALA A 69 -38.75 -4.49 -10.05
C ALA A 69 -40.10 -4.64 -9.33
N ASP A 70 -40.06 -5.12 -8.10
CA ASP A 70 -41.17 -5.13 -7.16
C ASP A 70 -41.06 -3.97 -6.14
N ASP A 71 -42.00 -3.89 -5.19
CA ASP A 71 -42.05 -2.85 -4.14
C ASP A 71 -40.80 -2.88 -3.22
N ASN A 72 -40.09 -4.01 -3.15
CA ASN A 72 -38.86 -4.19 -2.37
C ASN A 72 -37.59 -3.93 -3.20
N THR A 73 -37.71 -3.44 -4.45
CA THR A 73 -36.58 -3.17 -5.34
C THR A 73 -36.31 -1.67 -5.44
N VAL A 74 -35.05 -1.27 -5.19
CA VAL A 74 -34.60 0.11 -5.37
C VAL A 74 -33.48 0.13 -6.42
N ILE A 75 -33.66 0.94 -7.47
CA ILE A 75 -32.72 1.04 -8.57
C ILE A 75 -31.94 2.33 -8.47
N TYR A 76 -30.61 2.22 -8.41
CA TYR A 76 -29.68 3.33 -8.46
C TYR A 76 -28.97 3.38 -9.81
N ARG A 77 -28.70 4.59 -10.31
CA ARG A 77 -28.03 4.79 -11.59
C ARG A 77 -26.80 5.68 -11.42
N ASN A 78 -25.68 5.26 -11.99
CA ASN A 78 -24.44 6.04 -12.04
C ASN A 78 -24.04 6.63 -10.66
N VAL A 79 -24.01 5.76 -9.64
CA VAL A 79 -23.71 6.19 -8.28
C VAL A 79 -22.25 6.59 -8.11
N GLU A 80 -22.00 7.65 -7.38
CA GLU A 80 -20.68 8.06 -6.94
C GLU A 80 -20.09 7.08 -5.92
N ALA A 81 -18.79 7.21 -5.67
CA ALA A 81 -18.06 6.26 -4.84
C ALA A 81 -18.57 6.19 -3.40
N GLU A 82 -18.96 7.34 -2.83
CA GLU A 82 -19.51 7.47 -1.49
C GLU A 82 -20.84 6.75 -1.35
N VAL A 83 -21.73 6.95 -2.31
CA VAL A 83 -23.05 6.30 -2.34
C VAL A 83 -22.88 4.78 -2.51
N MET A 84 -21.97 4.34 -3.39
CA MET A 84 -21.66 2.92 -3.58
C MET A 84 -21.18 2.30 -2.26
N ARG A 85 -20.26 2.95 -1.57
CA ARG A 85 -19.75 2.52 -0.25
C ARG A 85 -20.89 2.36 0.75
N ASP A 86 -21.75 3.36 0.86
CA ASP A 86 -22.83 3.38 1.85
C ASP A 86 -23.87 2.30 1.55
N LEU A 87 -24.19 2.08 0.27
CA LEU A 87 -25.05 0.96 -0.15
C LEU A 87 -24.41 -0.41 0.14
N MET A 88 -23.10 -0.56 -0.08
CA MET A 88 -22.37 -1.78 0.28
C MET A 88 -22.37 -2.02 1.78
N LEU A 89 -22.21 -0.98 2.61
CA LEU A 89 -22.25 -1.09 4.06
C LEU A 89 -23.65 -1.43 4.59
N ALA A 90 -24.71 -0.99 3.91
CA ALA A 90 -26.09 -1.24 4.28
C ALA A 90 -26.61 -2.63 3.85
N ALA A 91 -26.01 -3.26 2.85
CA ALA A 91 -26.43 -4.56 2.35
C ALA A 91 -25.89 -5.72 3.20
N ASP A 92 -26.57 -6.87 3.19
CA ASP A 92 -26.15 -8.09 3.91
C ASP A 92 -25.42 -9.08 3.00
N LEU A 93 -25.72 -9.06 1.71
CA LEU A 93 -25.11 -9.89 0.67
C LEU A 93 -24.99 -9.07 -0.61
N ALA A 94 -23.96 -9.31 -1.40
CA ALA A 94 -23.86 -8.79 -2.76
C ALA A 94 -23.91 -9.93 -3.79
N ILE A 95 -24.39 -9.58 -4.98
CA ILE A 95 -24.24 -10.39 -6.20
C ILE A 95 -23.52 -9.50 -7.21
N SER A 96 -22.31 -9.91 -7.61
CA SER A 96 -21.42 -9.02 -8.36
C SER A 96 -20.52 -9.76 -9.34
N ALA A 97 -20.04 -9.05 -10.36
CA ALA A 97 -18.96 -9.53 -11.20
C ALA A 97 -17.59 -9.49 -10.48
N ALA A 98 -16.68 -10.36 -10.93
CA ALA A 98 -15.32 -10.47 -10.40
C ALA A 98 -14.37 -9.36 -10.91
N GLY A 99 -14.90 -8.16 -11.19
CA GLY A 99 -14.13 -6.98 -11.59
C GLY A 99 -13.43 -6.26 -10.41
N GLN A 100 -13.10 -4.99 -10.59
CA GLN A 100 -12.48 -4.17 -9.53
C GLN A 100 -13.39 -4.00 -8.31
N THR A 101 -14.70 -4.08 -8.48
CA THR A 101 -15.70 -3.99 -7.41
C THR A 101 -15.48 -5.01 -6.30
N ILE A 102 -14.89 -6.18 -6.60
CA ILE A 102 -14.59 -7.21 -5.59
C ILE A 102 -13.67 -6.69 -4.48
N ASN A 103 -12.75 -5.76 -4.80
CA ASN A 103 -11.88 -5.14 -3.80
C ASN A 103 -12.67 -4.21 -2.87
N GLU A 104 -13.72 -3.57 -3.38
CA GLU A 104 -14.61 -2.70 -2.60
C GLU A 104 -15.55 -3.53 -1.72
N LEU A 105 -16.04 -4.66 -2.25
CA LEU A 105 -16.80 -5.63 -1.48
C LEU A 105 -15.95 -6.20 -0.32
N ALA A 106 -14.69 -6.51 -0.58
CA ALA A 106 -13.79 -7.06 0.43
C ALA A 106 -13.46 -6.04 1.54
N ILE A 107 -13.17 -4.77 1.21
CA ILE A 107 -12.86 -3.77 2.24
C ILE A 107 -14.10 -3.36 3.05
N THR A 108 -15.30 -3.40 2.46
CA THR A 108 -16.55 -3.20 3.18
C THR A 108 -16.98 -4.46 3.95
N GLY A 109 -16.25 -5.57 3.76
CA GLY A 109 -16.55 -6.86 4.35
C GLY A 109 -17.92 -7.40 3.94
N LEU A 110 -18.41 -7.07 2.74
CA LEU A 110 -19.70 -7.51 2.25
C LEU A 110 -19.57 -8.91 1.64
N PRO A 111 -20.14 -9.97 2.26
CA PRO A 111 -20.19 -11.30 1.68
C PRO A 111 -20.82 -11.26 0.27
N SER A 112 -20.29 -12.01 -0.67
CA SER A 112 -20.67 -11.81 -2.05
C SER A 112 -20.72 -13.10 -2.87
N VAL A 113 -21.78 -13.28 -3.64
CA VAL A 113 -21.86 -14.24 -4.73
C VAL A 113 -21.19 -13.62 -5.95
N ILE A 114 -20.14 -14.27 -6.44
CA ILE A 114 -19.30 -13.72 -7.50
C ILE A 114 -19.56 -14.43 -8.82
N PHE A 115 -19.72 -13.64 -9.87
CA PHE A 115 -19.84 -14.10 -11.24
C PHE A 115 -18.59 -13.78 -12.05
N LYS A 116 -18.02 -14.75 -12.73
CA LYS A 116 -17.03 -14.52 -13.79
C LYS A 116 -17.79 -14.13 -15.07
N VAL A 117 -17.60 -12.92 -15.54
CA VAL A 117 -18.28 -12.39 -16.75
C VAL A 117 -17.32 -12.15 -17.91
N ALA A 118 -16.01 -12.33 -17.69
CA ALA A 118 -14.98 -12.19 -18.72
C ALA A 118 -13.73 -13.00 -18.36
N GLU A 119 -12.97 -13.44 -19.35
CA GLU A 119 -11.79 -14.28 -19.15
C GLU A 119 -10.69 -13.62 -18.33
N ASN A 120 -10.49 -12.31 -18.47
CA ASN A 120 -9.49 -11.54 -17.71
C ASN A 120 -9.77 -11.47 -16.21
N GLN A 121 -10.93 -11.93 -15.74
CA GLN A 121 -11.29 -11.97 -14.31
C GLN A 121 -10.76 -13.22 -13.59
N GLY A 122 -10.24 -14.21 -14.32
CA GLY A 122 -9.77 -15.48 -13.76
C GLY A 122 -8.69 -15.29 -12.68
N ASN A 123 -7.68 -14.47 -12.93
CA ASN A 123 -6.61 -14.20 -11.96
C ASN A 123 -7.12 -13.48 -10.71
N ASN A 124 -8.07 -12.58 -10.86
CA ASN A 124 -8.69 -11.88 -9.75
C ASN A 124 -9.47 -12.84 -8.84
N ILE A 125 -10.28 -13.71 -9.43
CA ILE A 125 -11.00 -14.78 -8.71
C ILE A 125 -10.02 -15.71 -8.00
N ALA A 126 -8.97 -16.18 -8.68
CA ALA A 126 -7.98 -17.08 -8.09
C ALA A 126 -7.31 -16.44 -6.86
N GLY A 127 -6.95 -15.17 -6.95
CA GLY A 127 -6.39 -14.41 -5.82
C GLY A 127 -7.34 -14.38 -4.62
N TRP A 128 -8.61 -14.04 -4.83
CA TRP A 128 -9.59 -13.96 -3.76
C TRP A 128 -10.03 -15.32 -3.21
N LYS A 129 -9.97 -16.39 -4.05
CA LYS A 129 -10.15 -17.78 -3.57
C LYS A 129 -9.03 -18.23 -2.65
N ASN A 130 -7.77 -17.94 -2.97
CA ASN A 130 -6.63 -18.28 -2.12
C ASN A 130 -6.71 -17.62 -0.73
N ILE A 131 -7.34 -16.46 -0.65
CA ILE A 131 -7.61 -15.73 0.60
C ILE A 131 -8.84 -16.28 1.32
N GLY A 132 -9.75 -16.94 0.60
CA GLY A 132 -11.00 -17.47 1.09
C GLY A 132 -12.11 -16.42 1.25
N PHE A 133 -11.99 -15.24 0.62
CA PHE A 133 -13.08 -14.26 0.51
C PHE A 133 -14.09 -14.69 -0.55
N VAL A 134 -13.63 -15.32 -1.62
CA VAL A 134 -14.46 -15.99 -2.62
C VAL A 134 -14.25 -17.49 -2.47
N ASP A 135 -15.28 -18.21 -2.09
CA ASP A 135 -15.21 -19.65 -1.92
C ASP A 135 -15.60 -20.34 -3.23
N GLU A 136 -16.75 -19.99 -3.74
CA GLU A 136 -17.31 -20.45 -5.02
C GLU A 136 -17.69 -19.24 -5.88
N PHE A 137 -17.74 -19.46 -7.19
CA PHE A 137 -18.19 -18.47 -8.15
C PHE A 137 -18.94 -19.13 -9.29
N ILE A 138 -19.78 -18.36 -9.99
CA ILE A 138 -20.49 -18.80 -11.18
C ILE A 138 -19.72 -18.31 -12.42
N ASP A 139 -19.30 -19.22 -13.28
CA ASP A 139 -18.66 -18.87 -14.57
C ASP A 139 -19.73 -18.61 -15.64
N ALA A 140 -20.19 -17.35 -15.71
CA ALA A 140 -21.21 -16.94 -16.66
C ALA A 140 -20.70 -16.79 -18.12
N THR A 141 -19.41 -17.02 -18.38
CA THR A 141 -18.85 -17.12 -19.72
C THR A 141 -19.10 -18.49 -20.35
N LYS A 142 -19.62 -19.43 -19.56
CA LYS A 142 -20.01 -20.80 -19.95
C LYS A 142 -21.51 -21.00 -19.76
N ASP A 143 -22.00 -22.18 -20.10
CA ASP A 143 -23.36 -22.56 -19.74
C ASP A 143 -23.51 -22.65 -18.23
N TRP A 144 -24.44 -21.88 -17.67
CA TRP A 144 -24.78 -21.86 -16.26
C TRP A 144 -26.29 -21.83 -16.07
N HIS A 145 -26.78 -22.38 -14.98
CA HIS A 145 -28.18 -22.38 -14.63
C HIS A 145 -28.47 -21.41 -13.50
N ILE A 146 -29.62 -20.76 -13.52
CA ILE A 146 -30.04 -19.81 -12.48
C ILE A 146 -30.14 -20.48 -11.10
N ASP A 147 -30.36 -21.78 -11.05
CA ASP A 147 -30.39 -22.57 -9.81
C ASP A 147 -28.99 -22.72 -9.16
N ASP A 148 -27.92 -22.46 -9.89
CA ASP A 148 -26.56 -22.39 -9.28
C ASP A 148 -26.43 -21.21 -8.33
N LEU A 149 -27.19 -20.13 -8.58
CA LEU A 149 -27.29 -19.01 -7.65
C LEU A 149 -27.91 -19.45 -6.31
N ASP A 150 -29.01 -20.24 -6.35
CA ASP A 150 -29.67 -20.74 -5.13
C ASP A 150 -28.70 -21.57 -4.28
N LYS A 151 -27.93 -22.47 -4.90
CA LYS A 151 -26.95 -23.33 -4.19
C LYS A 151 -25.93 -22.50 -3.43
N ILE A 152 -25.44 -21.42 -4.04
CA ILE A 152 -24.45 -20.56 -3.39
C ILE A 152 -25.14 -19.68 -2.33
N MET A 153 -26.32 -19.11 -2.64
CA MET A 153 -27.06 -18.27 -1.69
C MET A 153 -27.41 -19.03 -0.40
N LEU A 154 -27.76 -20.32 -0.50
CA LEU A 154 -28.08 -21.17 0.65
C LEU A 154 -26.93 -21.22 1.67
N LYS A 155 -25.67 -21.24 1.22
CA LYS A 155 -24.51 -21.18 2.13
C LYS A 155 -24.46 -19.87 2.91
N PHE A 156 -24.84 -18.76 2.25
CA PHE A 156 -24.86 -17.44 2.89
C PHE A 156 -26.05 -17.24 3.84
N GLU A 157 -27.04 -18.14 3.93
CA GLU A 157 -28.05 -18.10 4.98
C GLU A 157 -27.44 -18.29 6.38
N ASN A 158 -26.33 -19.03 6.47
CA ASN A 158 -25.59 -19.18 7.71
C ASN A 158 -24.83 -17.89 8.06
N SER A 159 -25.18 -17.26 9.18
CA SER A 159 -24.56 -16.01 9.64
C SER A 159 -23.10 -16.15 10.05
N GLU A 160 -22.69 -17.33 10.55
CA GLU A 160 -21.30 -17.60 10.90
C GLU A 160 -20.43 -17.68 9.65
N TYR A 161 -20.92 -18.36 8.61
CA TYR A 161 -20.24 -18.38 7.31
C TYR A 161 -20.05 -16.97 6.75
N ARG A 162 -21.06 -16.10 6.82
CA ARG A 162 -20.92 -14.69 6.41
C ARG A 162 -19.91 -13.94 7.26
N ARG A 163 -19.83 -14.23 8.57
CA ARG A 163 -18.83 -13.64 9.46
C ARG A 163 -17.41 -14.07 9.11
N GLU A 164 -17.20 -15.32 8.76
CA GLU A 164 -15.90 -15.81 8.29
C GLU A 164 -15.46 -15.10 7.00
N ILE A 165 -16.34 -15.03 6.00
CA ILE A 165 -16.08 -14.32 4.74
C ILE A 165 -15.76 -12.83 4.99
N PHE A 166 -16.53 -12.17 5.86
CA PHE A 166 -16.26 -10.81 6.30
C PHE A 166 -14.84 -10.66 6.87
N CYS A 167 -14.45 -11.48 7.84
CA CYS A 167 -13.14 -11.44 8.48
C CYS A 167 -12.01 -11.66 7.46
N ARG A 168 -12.18 -12.61 6.56
CA ARG A 168 -11.19 -12.91 5.50
C ARG A 168 -11.03 -11.73 4.52
N GLY A 169 -12.13 -11.08 4.13
CA GLY A 169 -12.09 -9.92 3.24
C GLY A 169 -11.33 -8.75 3.85
N ILE A 170 -11.73 -8.29 5.03
CA ILE A 170 -11.15 -7.09 5.67
C ILE A 170 -9.70 -7.28 6.12
N SER A 171 -9.28 -8.53 6.43
CA SER A 171 -7.90 -8.79 6.88
C SER A 171 -6.85 -8.60 5.78
N GLN A 172 -7.23 -8.66 4.52
CA GLN A 172 -6.32 -8.66 3.37
C GLN A 172 -6.22 -7.32 2.65
N ILE A 173 -7.10 -6.38 2.96
CA ILE A 173 -7.18 -5.13 2.23
C ILE A 173 -7.17 -3.94 3.20
N ASP A 174 -6.14 -3.11 3.11
CA ASP A 174 -5.92 -1.97 4.01
C ASP A 174 -6.20 -0.60 3.39
N GLY A 175 -6.68 -0.56 2.15
CA GLY A 175 -6.93 0.68 1.42
C GLY A 175 -5.69 1.43 0.92
N LYS A 176 -4.47 1.00 1.28
CA LYS A 176 -3.21 1.72 1.02
C LYS A 176 -2.49 1.32 -0.27
N GLY A 177 -3.14 0.55 -1.16
CA GLY A 177 -2.53 0.05 -2.39
C GLY A 177 -1.99 1.16 -3.30
N ALA A 178 -2.75 2.23 -3.52
CA ALA A 178 -2.31 3.37 -4.31
C ALA A 178 -1.06 4.05 -3.71
N HIS A 179 -1.03 4.22 -2.39
CA HIS A 179 0.13 4.78 -1.69
C HIS A 179 1.38 3.90 -1.87
N ARG A 180 1.23 2.56 -1.78
CA ARG A 180 2.35 1.64 -2.02
C ARG A 180 2.89 1.74 -3.45
N ILE A 181 2.02 1.83 -4.44
CA ILE A 181 2.40 2.00 -5.85
C ILE A 181 3.12 3.34 -6.04
N MET A 182 2.55 4.44 -5.57
CA MET A 182 3.18 5.76 -5.65
C MET A 182 4.57 5.76 -5.01
N LYS A 183 4.69 5.16 -3.83
CA LYS A 183 5.99 5.03 -3.15
C LYS A 183 7.00 4.23 -3.98
N ALA A 184 6.58 3.13 -4.59
CA ALA A 184 7.45 2.32 -5.43
C ALA A 184 7.88 3.07 -6.70
N VAL A 185 6.94 3.72 -7.39
CA VAL A 185 7.22 4.52 -8.60
C VAL A 185 8.17 5.69 -8.28
N THR A 186 7.90 6.42 -7.20
CA THR A 186 8.74 7.54 -6.76
C THR A 186 10.16 7.06 -6.42
N ARG A 187 10.26 5.92 -5.73
CA ARG A 187 11.55 5.29 -5.44
C ARG A 187 12.30 4.97 -6.73
N MET A 188 11.67 4.28 -7.68
CA MET A 188 12.28 3.93 -8.97
C MET A 188 12.73 5.17 -9.73
N PHE A 189 11.90 6.22 -9.75
CA PHE A 189 12.28 7.49 -10.40
C PHE A 189 13.58 8.07 -9.83
N TYR A 190 13.70 8.15 -8.50
CA TYR A 190 14.93 8.66 -7.88
C TYR A 190 16.10 7.69 -8.03
N GLU A 191 15.91 6.39 -7.99
CA GLU A 191 16.97 5.39 -8.24
C GLU A 191 17.60 5.57 -9.63
N MET A 192 16.79 5.90 -10.63
CA MET A 192 17.22 6.12 -12.02
C MET A 192 17.83 7.50 -12.27
N ASN A 193 17.37 8.54 -11.56
CA ASN A 193 17.74 9.94 -11.84
C ASN A 193 18.64 10.55 -10.75
N MET A 194 19.08 9.76 -9.79
CA MET A 194 19.93 10.22 -8.69
C MET A 194 21.41 10.06 -9.05
N ASP A 195 22.11 11.19 -9.05
CA ASP A 195 23.57 11.26 -9.15
C ASP A 195 24.21 11.15 -7.77
N MET A 196 25.28 10.34 -7.67
CA MET A 196 26.10 10.22 -6.48
C MET A 196 27.53 10.65 -6.76
N ARG A 197 28.08 11.51 -5.92
CA ARG A 197 29.48 11.91 -5.98
C ARG A 197 30.03 12.24 -4.60
N LEU A 198 31.35 12.36 -4.49
CA LEU A 198 31.97 12.95 -3.31
C LEU A 198 31.57 14.43 -3.18
N ALA A 199 31.44 14.90 -1.95
CA ALA A 199 31.13 16.29 -1.65
C ALA A 199 32.25 17.22 -2.15
N LYS A 200 31.85 18.41 -2.61
CA LYS A 200 32.71 19.50 -3.05
C LYS A 200 32.36 20.79 -2.30
N GLU A 201 33.14 21.84 -2.48
CA GLU A 201 32.93 23.12 -1.79
C GLU A 201 31.52 23.71 -1.99
N GLU A 202 30.94 23.53 -3.19
CA GLU A 202 29.60 23.97 -3.54
C GLU A 202 28.49 23.34 -2.69
N ASP A 203 28.76 22.21 -2.04
CA ASP A 203 27.78 21.49 -1.22
C ASP A 203 27.65 22.05 0.22
N LEU A 204 28.47 23.06 0.58
CA LEU A 204 28.48 23.61 1.93
C LEU A 204 27.10 24.02 2.43
N LEU A 205 26.40 24.86 1.66
CA LEU A 205 25.10 25.39 2.08
C LEU A 205 23.98 24.32 2.02
N PRO A 206 23.83 23.52 0.96
CA PRO A 206 22.85 22.43 0.94
C PRO A 206 23.04 21.43 2.09
N LEU A 207 24.27 21.09 2.43
CA LEU A 207 24.58 20.21 3.54
C LEU A 207 24.36 20.86 4.92
N PHE A 208 24.59 22.17 5.03
CA PHE A 208 24.26 22.92 6.24
C PHE A 208 22.75 22.89 6.52
N GLU A 209 21.93 23.16 5.51
CA GLU A 209 20.47 23.10 5.62
C GLU A 209 20.00 21.68 5.99
N LEU A 210 20.51 20.65 5.29
CA LEU A 210 20.20 19.26 5.59
C LEU A 210 20.61 18.89 7.02
N THR A 211 21.77 19.31 7.48
CA THR A 211 22.29 18.98 8.81
C THR A 211 21.45 19.64 9.91
N ASN A 212 20.93 20.84 9.68
CA ASN A 212 20.06 21.57 10.61
C ASN A 212 18.57 21.27 10.45
N ASP A 213 18.18 20.38 9.53
CA ASP A 213 16.81 19.89 9.50
C ASP A 213 16.39 19.33 10.87
N ARG A 214 15.19 19.68 11.32
CA ARG A 214 14.67 19.33 12.64
C ARG A 214 14.77 17.84 12.95
N MET A 215 14.38 16.97 11.99
CA MET A 215 14.43 15.52 12.22
C MET A 215 15.86 14.98 12.20
N VAL A 216 16.75 15.56 11.37
CA VAL A 216 18.16 15.19 11.37
C VAL A 216 18.78 15.54 12.72
N ARG A 217 18.51 16.73 13.27
CA ARG A 217 19.00 17.12 14.60
C ARG A 217 18.44 16.22 15.71
N GLN A 218 17.14 15.94 15.71
CA GLN A 218 16.52 15.05 16.69
C GLN A 218 17.15 13.66 16.71
N ASN A 219 17.51 13.14 15.56
CA ASN A 219 18.13 11.81 15.41
C ASN A 219 19.66 11.83 15.54
N SER A 220 20.28 13.00 15.64
CA SER A 220 21.71 13.13 15.93
C SER A 220 22.00 12.91 17.42
N PHE A 221 23.19 12.39 17.76
CA PHE A 221 23.66 12.31 19.14
C PHE A 221 23.89 13.70 19.76
N SER A 222 24.11 14.73 18.92
CA SER A 222 24.17 16.14 19.34
C SER A 222 22.97 16.87 18.74
N PRO A 223 21.85 17.01 19.46
CA PRO A 223 20.59 17.49 18.89
C PRO A 223 20.50 19.01 18.68
N HIS A 224 21.44 19.77 19.18
CA HIS A 224 21.45 21.24 19.06
C HIS A 224 21.69 21.68 17.61
N ALA A 225 21.11 22.81 17.22
CA ALA A 225 21.41 23.45 15.96
C ALA A 225 22.91 23.83 15.88
N ILE A 226 23.44 23.71 14.68
CA ILE A 226 24.86 24.03 14.40
C ILE A 226 24.90 25.39 13.70
N SER A 227 25.80 26.29 14.10
CA SER A 227 26.03 27.56 13.41
C SER A 227 26.67 27.34 12.03
N LEU A 228 26.52 28.29 11.13
CA LEU A 228 27.13 28.19 9.79
C LEU A 228 28.66 28.14 9.89
N ASP A 229 29.27 28.84 10.84
CA ASP A 229 30.72 28.85 11.01
C ASP A 229 31.25 27.53 11.56
N GLU A 230 30.54 26.91 12.51
CA GLU A 230 30.87 25.55 13.00
C GLU A 230 30.76 24.53 11.85
N HIS A 231 29.68 24.61 11.09
CA HIS A 231 29.48 23.72 9.95
C HIS A 231 30.54 23.92 8.87
N ARG A 232 30.88 25.16 8.55
CA ARG A 232 31.92 25.51 7.57
C ARG A 232 33.27 24.93 7.97
N ASN A 233 33.68 25.13 9.23
CA ASN A 233 34.95 24.62 9.73
C ASN A 233 35.01 23.09 9.66
N TRP A 234 33.94 22.42 10.13
CA TRP A 234 33.82 20.98 10.06
C TRP A 234 33.83 20.48 8.59
N PHE A 235 33.12 21.15 7.70
CA PHE A 235 32.97 20.76 6.30
C PHE A 235 34.29 20.83 5.56
N TYR A 236 35.03 21.93 5.64
CA TYR A 236 36.35 22.06 5.02
C TYR A 236 37.38 21.09 5.62
N ALA A 237 37.33 20.86 6.92
CA ALA A 237 38.15 19.83 7.56
C ALA A 237 37.79 18.44 7.02
N THR A 238 36.51 18.16 6.78
CA THR A 238 36.02 16.90 6.21
C THR A 238 36.51 16.71 4.77
N LEU A 239 36.45 17.73 3.90
CA LEU A 239 36.93 17.63 2.53
C LEU A 239 38.44 17.34 2.43
N LYS A 240 39.22 17.82 3.40
CA LYS A 240 40.69 17.61 3.46
C LYS A 240 41.08 16.30 4.13
N ASN A 241 40.17 15.66 4.87
CA ASN A 241 40.47 14.48 5.65
C ASN A 241 40.43 13.21 4.80
N ARG A 242 41.61 12.60 4.59
CA ARG A 242 41.73 11.34 3.85
C ARG A 242 41.06 10.12 4.51
N ALA A 243 40.73 10.19 5.80
CA ALA A 243 40.00 9.16 6.51
C ALA A 243 38.46 9.37 6.44
N ARG A 244 37.97 10.36 5.69
CA ARG A 244 36.54 10.59 5.50
C ARG A 244 36.12 10.47 4.03
N ARG A 245 34.95 9.88 3.83
CA ARG A 245 34.28 9.83 2.55
C ARG A 245 32.86 10.36 2.75
N LEU A 246 32.60 11.55 2.20
CA LEU A 246 31.30 12.21 2.26
C LEU A 246 30.68 12.14 0.87
N PHE A 247 29.70 11.27 0.67
CA PHE A 247 28.93 11.16 -0.55
C PHE A 247 27.68 12.02 -0.45
N VAL A 248 27.41 12.75 -1.51
CA VAL A 248 26.20 13.55 -1.71
C VAL A 248 25.39 12.96 -2.86
N PHE A 249 24.07 13.02 -2.71
CA PHE A 249 23.12 12.47 -3.68
C PHE A 249 22.22 13.60 -4.15
N TYR A 250 22.15 13.79 -5.44
CA TYR A 250 21.39 14.85 -6.07
C TYR A 250 20.40 14.31 -7.09
N GLU A 251 19.24 14.95 -7.22
CA GLU A 251 18.40 14.91 -8.40
C GLU A 251 18.48 16.28 -9.04
N LYS A 252 19.18 16.38 -10.17
CA LYS A 252 19.59 17.65 -10.81
C LYS A 252 20.36 18.53 -9.79
N GLU A 253 19.79 19.68 -9.42
CA GLU A 253 20.39 20.63 -8.47
C GLU A 253 19.91 20.46 -7.02
N LYS A 254 19.00 19.50 -6.76
CA LYS A 254 18.39 19.31 -5.44
C LYS A 254 19.08 18.21 -4.67
N LEU A 255 19.60 18.56 -3.49
CA LEU A 255 20.20 17.59 -2.57
C LEU A 255 19.11 16.64 -1.99
N ILE A 256 19.24 15.37 -2.30
CA ILE A 256 18.39 14.30 -1.75
C ILE A 256 18.88 13.92 -0.35
N GLY A 257 20.19 13.78 -0.18
CA GLY A 257 20.78 13.35 1.07
C GLY A 257 22.28 13.14 0.99
N GLN A 258 22.84 12.65 2.09
CA GLN A 258 24.26 12.32 2.21
C GLN A 258 24.46 10.96 2.88
N VAL A 259 25.58 10.33 2.57
CA VAL A 259 26.16 9.20 3.30
C VAL A 259 27.62 9.51 3.57
N ARG A 260 28.03 9.40 4.86
CA ARG A 260 29.41 9.65 5.28
C ARG A 260 29.99 8.39 5.88
N PHE A 261 31.27 8.13 5.55
CA PHE A 261 32.10 7.12 6.20
C PHE A 261 33.25 7.82 6.90
N ASP A 262 33.43 7.52 8.18
CA ASP A 262 34.59 7.89 8.95
C ASP A 262 35.45 6.62 9.14
N ILE A 263 36.62 6.56 8.48
CA ILE A 263 37.56 5.42 8.51
C ILE A 263 38.36 5.48 9.81
N GLU A 264 38.44 4.35 10.50
CA GLU A 264 39.15 4.17 11.77
C GLU A 264 40.43 3.37 11.60
N GLU A 265 41.33 3.43 12.59
CA GLU A 265 42.68 2.82 12.51
C GLU A 265 42.68 1.29 12.41
N ASN A 266 41.62 0.60 12.84
CA ASN A 266 41.53 -0.87 12.93
C ASN A 266 40.86 -1.53 11.71
N ASN A 267 41.01 -0.96 10.51
CA ASN A 267 40.36 -1.41 9.28
C ASN A 267 38.83 -1.46 9.40
N SER A 268 38.27 -0.55 10.18
CA SER A 268 36.83 -0.35 10.28
C SER A 268 36.42 1.05 9.80
N ALA A 269 35.13 1.25 9.60
CA ALA A 269 34.57 2.56 9.33
C ALA A 269 33.24 2.73 10.04
N VAL A 270 32.90 3.98 10.37
CA VAL A 270 31.58 4.33 10.87
C VAL A 270 30.79 5.01 9.77
N ILE A 271 29.57 4.52 9.48
CA ILE A 271 28.67 5.10 8.48
C ILE A 271 27.57 5.92 9.14
N SER A 272 27.23 7.02 8.50
CA SER A 272 26.04 7.82 8.83
C SER A 272 25.30 8.24 7.58
N ILE A 273 23.98 8.44 7.70
CA ILE A 273 23.09 8.84 6.60
C ILE A 273 22.14 9.94 7.06
N SER A 274 21.89 10.91 6.17
CA SER A 274 20.84 11.91 6.33
C SER A 274 20.09 12.10 5.01
N ILE A 275 18.77 12.25 5.08
CA ILE A 275 17.87 12.43 3.91
C ILE A 275 17.03 13.69 4.11
N GLY A 276 16.95 14.52 3.08
CA GLY A 276 16.15 15.74 3.05
C GLY A 276 14.65 15.47 3.27
N ALA A 277 13.96 16.41 3.92
CA ALA A 277 12.56 16.26 4.32
C ALA A 277 11.65 15.81 3.18
N ASN A 278 11.81 16.40 2.00
CA ASN A 278 10.98 16.11 0.81
C ASN A 278 11.21 14.72 0.21
N TYR A 279 12.24 14.01 0.64
CA TYR A 279 12.64 12.70 0.09
C TYR A 279 12.44 11.55 1.08
N ARG A 280 11.93 11.83 2.28
CA ARG A 280 11.64 10.83 3.31
C ARG A 280 10.34 10.07 3.00
N GLY A 281 10.24 8.87 3.55
CA GLY A 281 9.04 8.03 3.37
C GLY A 281 9.01 7.21 2.09
N PHE A 282 9.82 7.52 1.07
CA PHE A 282 9.85 6.79 -0.21
C PHE A 282 10.79 5.56 -0.21
N GLY A 283 11.50 5.31 0.89
CA GLY A 283 12.42 4.17 0.99
C GLY A 283 13.79 4.41 0.35
N LEU A 284 14.15 5.67 0.08
CA LEU A 284 15.41 6.05 -0.55
C LEU A 284 16.64 5.78 0.32
N ALA A 285 16.50 5.71 1.64
CA ALA A 285 17.62 5.40 2.53
C ALA A 285 18.37 4.13 2.11
N LEU A 286 17.63 3.07 1.75
CA LEU A 286 18.22 1.83 1.27
C LEU A 286 19.04 2.05 0.00
N CYS A 287 18.49 2.77 -0.97
CA CYS A 287 19.17 3.07 -2.23
C CYS A 287 20.47 3.87 -2.03
N LEU A 288 20.42 4.92 -1.17
CA LEU A 288 21.59 5.71 -0.84
C LEU A 288 22.67 4.86 -0.17
N LEU A 289 22.29 4.02 0.80
CA LEU A 289 23.21 3.11 1.48
C LEU A 289 23.85 2.11 0.51
N GLU A 290 23.06 1.42 -0.31
CA GLU A 290 23.55 0.42 -1.26
C GLU A 290 24.53 1.02 -2.28
N LYS A 291 24.21 2.19 -2.85
CA LYS A 291 25.11 2.89 -3.80
C LYS A 291 26.40 3.33 -3.10
N ALA A 292 26.30 3.93 -1.90
CA ALA A 292 27.47 4.40 -1.17
C ALA A 292 28.35 3.24 -0.69
N LEU A 293 27.78 2.16 -0.14
CA LEU A 293 28.50 0.98 0.29
C LEU A 293 29.27 0.32 -0.87
N ARG A 294 28.62 0.13 -2.01
CA ARG A 294 29.26 -0.44 -3.20
C ARG A 294 30.48 0.38 -3.59
N HIS A 295 30.30 1.69 -3.75
CA HIS A 295 31.39 2.59 -4.16
C HIS A 295 32.50 2.70 -3.11
N PHE A 296 32.15 2.64 -1.83
CA PHE A 296 33.11 2.64 -0.73
C PHE A 296 33.95 1.38 -0.74
N HIS A 297 33.36 0.19 -0.85
CA HIS A 297 34.08 -1.09 -0.89
C HIS A 297 35.00 -1.24 -2.12
N GLU A 298 34.60 -0.71 -3.26
CA GLU A 298 35.46 -0.73 -4.46
C GLU A 298 36.77 0.03 -4.25
N ARG A 299 36.77 1.07 -3.44
CA ARG A 299 37.90 1.97 -3.19
C ARG A 299 38.66 1.69 -1.91
N GLU A 300 38.01 1.23 -0.88
CA GLU A 300 38.55 1.03 0.46
C GLU A 300 38.54 -0.49 0.82
N ARG A 301 39.18 -1.29 -0.02
CA ARG A 301 39.18 -2.77 0.07
C ARG A 301 39.77 -3.31 1.37
N GLN A 302 40.59 -2.51 2.07
CA GLN A 302 41.17 -2.85 3.38
C GLN A 302 40.16 -2.77 4.52
N ILE A 303 39.03 -2.09 4.34
CA ILE A 303 38.00 -1.97 5.38
C ILE A 303 37.18 -3.24 5.42
N SER A 304 37.26 -3.96 6.53
CA SER A 304 36.59 -5.24 6.73
C SER A 304 35.29 -5.16 7.53
N LYS A 305 35.06 -4.05 8.23
CA LYS A 305 33.86 -3.85 9.06
C LYS A 305 33.35 -2.43 8.94
N ILE A 306 32.04 -2.28 8.80
CA ILE A 306 31.39 -0.96 8.81
C ILE A 306 30.35 -0.94 9.93
N TYR A 307 30.45 0.02 10.83
CA TYR A 307 29.55 0.18 11.95
C TYR A 307 28.58 1.34 11.73
N ALA A 308 27.34 1.14 12.14
CA ALA A 308 26.35 2.19 12.21
C ALA A 308 25.84 2.32 13.65
N TYR A 309 25.84 3.54 14.19
CA TYR A 309 25.27 3.84 15.50
C TYR A 309 23.94 4.56 15.34
N VAL A 310 22.88 4.00 15.90
CA VAL A 310 21.52 4.49 15.72
C VAL A 310 20.85 4.63 17.09
N LYS A 311 20.20 5.76 17.35
CA LYS A 311 19.39 5.93 18.56
C LYS A 311 18.28 4.87 18.62
N THR A 312 17.96 4.36 19.81
CA THR A 312 16.99 3.28 20.03
C THR A 312 15.61 3.61 19.48
N GLU A 313 15.19 4.87 19.56
CA GLU A 313 13.92 5.38 19.09
C GLU A 313 13.88 5.67 17.58
N ASN A 314 15.02 5.69 16.87
CA ASN A 314 15.08 5.97 15.45
C ASN A 314 14.79 4.72 14.60
N MET A 315 13.54 4.30 14.61
CA MET A 315 13.07 3.11 13.87
C MET A 315 13.34 3.19 12.36
N ALA A 316 13.25 4.38 11.77
CA ALA A 316 13.47 4.56 10.33
C ALA A 316 14.90 4.19 9.91
N SER A 317 15.91 4.66 10.64
CA SER A 317 17.32 4.31 10.39
C SER A 317 17.59 2.84 10.70
N ARG A 318 17.03 2.30 11.78
CA ARG A 318 17.17 0.87 12.12
C ARG A 318 16.72 -0.02 10.96
N TYR A 319 15.50 0.20 10.44
CA TYR A 319 15.00 -0.55 9.29
C TYR A 319 15.85 -0.35 8.03
N ALA A 320 16.35 0.85 7.80
CA ALA A 320 17.19 1.13 6.64
C ALA A 320 18.51 0.33 6.69
N PHE A 321 19.21 0.34 7.82
CA PHE A 321 20.45 -0.40 7.99
C PHE A 321 20.25 -1.92 7.94
N ILE A 322 19.24 -2.45 8.63
CA ILE A 322 18.93 -3.90 8.57
C ILE A 322 18.66 -4.33 7.12
N ARG A 323 17.87 -3.57 6.37
CA ARG A 323 17.58 -3.87 4.96
C ARG A 323 18.80 -3.73 4.05
N ALA A 324 19.74 -2.88 4.41
CA ALA A 324 21.02 -2.75 3.70
C ALA A 324 22.03 -3.87 4.05
N GLY A 325 21.64 -4.86 4.86
CA GLY A 325 22.47 -6.01 5.20
C GLY A 325 23.21 -5.91 6.53
N PHE A 326 23.02 -4.83 7.29
CA PHE A 326 23.63 -4.69 8.61
C PHE A 326 22.94 -5.60 9.64
N LYS A 327 23.74 -6.17 10.54
CA LYS A 327 23.28 -7.03 11.63
C LYS A 327 23.49 -6.35 12.98
N ASP A 328 22.65 -6.68 13.96
CA ASP A 328 22.82 -6.21 15.32
C ASP A 328 24.16 -6.66 15.91
N CYS A 329 24.88 -5.75 16.53
CA CYS A 329 26.11 -5.98 17.25
C CYS A 329 26.00 -5.50 18.69
N VAL A 330 26.78 -6.06 19.59
CA VAL A 330 26.85 -5.59 20.98
C VAL A 330 27.30 -4.13 21.02
N SER A 331 26.53 -3.29 21.68
CA SER A 331 26.83 -1.87 21.87
C SER A 331 27.21 -1.61 23.32
N ASP A 332 28.32 -0.92 23.53
CA ASP A 332 28.74 -0.45 24.85
C ASP A 332 27.95 0.82 25.28
N ASN A 333 27.17 1.40 24.40
CA ASN A 333 26.38 2.60 24.64
C ASN A 333 24.91 2.27 24.89
N LYS A 334 24.40 2.59 26.10
CA LYS A 334 23.02 2.34 26.51
C LYS A 334 21.95 3.09 25.68
N HIS A 335 22.32 4.16 24.96
CA HIS A 335 21.42 5.01 24.18
C HIS A 335 21.58 4.83 22.66
N ALA A 336 22.42 3.91 22.22
CA ALA A 336 22.66 3.66 20.81
C ALA A 336 22.73 2.16 20.51
N LEU A 337 22.06 1.75 19.46
CA LEU A 337 22.22 0.42 18.88
C LEU A 337 23.39 0.47 17.91
N LYS A 338 24.22 -0.58 17.94
CA LYS A 338 25.33 -0.76 17.03
C LYS A 338 24.98 -1.83 16.01
N TYR A 339 25.16 -1.50 14.76
CA TYR A 339 24.98 -2.42 13.64
C TYR A 339 26.33 -2.64 12.93
N CYS A 340 26.55 -3.84 12.42
CA CYS A 340 27.76 -4.24 11.70
C CYS A 340 27.41 -4.77 10.32
N TYR A 341 28.13 -4.32 9.32
CA TYR A 341 28.03 -4.76 7.94
C TYR A 341 29.26 -5.59 7.57
#